data_c011c9ec0ebd62e21da3f4ae5c8af510
#
_entry.id   c011c9ec0ebd62e21da3f4ae5c8af510
#
_cell.length_a   1.000
_cell.length_b   1.000
_cell.length_c   1.000
_cell.angle_alpha   90.00
_cell.angle_beta   90.00
_cell.angle_gamma   90.00
#
_symmetry.space_group_name_H-M   'P 1'
#
loop_
_entity.id
_entity.type
_entity.pdbx_description
1 polymer ?
#
loop_
_entity_poly.entity_id
_entity_poly.type
_entity_poly.pdbx_seq_one_letter_code
_entity_poly.pdbx_strand_id
1 'polypeptide(L)'
;MQLIGIDIIEIARIKRAITRHGENFLKRVYTEPEIELYRTKPSSLAARFAGKEAVIKALQTKGASLREIEILSEPDGRPQVKLHSKAKRQADDLGLARLAISLSHSRKYAIAFAIGEAK
;
A
#
# COMPACT_ATOMS: atom_id res chain seq x y z
N MET A 1 -6.83 -19.38 8.09
CA MET A 1 -7.52 -18.14 8.55
C MET A 1 -7.35 -17.08 7.49
N GLN A 2 -8.42 -16.43 7.13
CA GLN A 2 -8.36 -15.32 6.18
C GLN A 2 -8.15 -13.99 6.91
N LEU A 3 -7.30 -13.17 6.33
CA LEU A 3 -6.98 -11.83 6.81
C LEU A 3 -7.48 -10.84 5.77
N ILE A 4 -8.27 -9.87 6.18
CA ILE A 4 -8.93 -8.96 5.24
C ILE A 4 -8.66 -7.52 5.65
N GLY A 5 -8.36 -6.68 4.68
CA GLY A 5 -8.22 -5.25 4.89
C GLY A 5 -8.79 -4.47 3.72
N ILE A 6 -9.38 -3.35 4.00
CA ILE A 6 -9.93 -2.45 2.98
C ILE A 6 -9.63 -1.02 3.40
N ASP A 7 -9.36 -0.17 2.42
CA ASP A 7 -9.14 1.24 2.68
C ASP A 7 -9.61 2.08 1.50
N ILE A 8 -10.02 3.30 1.77
CA ILE A 8 -10.43 4.25 0.76
C ILE A 8 -9.82 5.61 1.11
N ILE A 9 -9.36 6.34 0.11
CA ILE A 9 -8.78 7.67 0.31
C ILE A 9 -9.19 8.61 -0.82
N GLU A 10 -9.38 9.87 -0.49
CA GLU A 10 -9.57 10.90 -1.50
C GLU A 10 -8.23 11.20 -2.17
N ILE A 11 -8.20 11.14 -3.50
CA ILE A 11 -6.98 11.41 -4.26
C ILE A 11 -6.47 12.83 -3.98
N ALA A 12 -7.38 13.77 -3.77
CA ALA A 12 -7.02 15.15 -3.44
C ALA A 12 -6.17 15.27 -2.18
N ARG A 13 -6.37 14.36 -1.20
CA ARG A 13 -5.55 14.37 0.03
C ARG A 13 -4.08 14.06 -0.26
N ILE A 14 -3.84 13.12 -1.18
CA ILE A 14 -2.47 12.79 -1.58
C ILE A 14 -1.85 13.96 -2.34
N LYS A 15 -2.61 14.58 -3.24
CA LYS A 15 -2.13 15.77 -3.96
C LYS A 15 -1.74 16.89 -3.00
N ARG A 16 -2.57 17.15 -1.99
CA ARG A 16 -2.29 18.18 -0.99
C ARG A 16 -1.05 17.86 -0.16
N ALA A 17 -0.89 16.59 0.22
CA ALA A 17 0.27 16.17 1.00
C ALA A 17 1.57 16.37 0.19
N ILE A 18 1.55 16.03 -1.09
CA ILE A 18 2.70 16.22 -1.97
C ILE A 18 3.00 17.71 -2.13
N THR A 19 1.98 18.54 -2.36
CA THR A 19 2.14 19.97 -2.51
C THR A 19 2.72 20.59 -1.23
N ARG A 20 2.25 20.16 -0.07
CA ARG A 20 2.63 20.73 1.22
C ARG A 20 4.00 20.25 1.70
N HIS A 21 4.32 18.98 1.50
CA HIS A 21 5.50 18.36 2.10
C HIS A 21 6.51 17.78 1.10
N GLY A 22 6.13 17.67 -0.18
CA GLY A 22 7.04 17.26 -1.25
C GLY A 22 7.73 15.94 -1.00
N GLU A 23 9.05 15.92 -1.20
CA GLU A 23 9.85 14.72 -1.04
C GLU A 23 9.76 14.10 0.35
N ASN A 24 9.57 14.92 1.39
CA ASN A 24 9.45 14.40 2.75
C ASN A 24 8.24 13.48 2.89
N PHE A 25 7.11 13.84 2.28
CA PHE A 25 5.93 12.98 2.28
C PHE A 25 6.20 11.71 1.49
N LEU A 26 6.72 11.86 0.26
CA LEU A 26 6.98 10.70 -0.61
C LEU A 26 7.90 9.69 0.06
N LYS A 27 9.01 10.15 0.63
CA LYS A 27 10.00 9.27 1.25
C LYS A 27 9.48 8.60 2.52
N ARG A 28 8.54 9.22 3.22
CA ARG A 28 7.96 8.65 4.42
C ARG A 28 7.01 7.50 4.10
N VAL A 29 6.30 7.58 2.97
CA VAL A 29 5.22 6.66 2.63
C VAL A 29 5.63 5.61 1.60
N TYR A 30 6.45 6.00 0.62
CA TYR A 30 6.74 5.18 -0.55
C TYR A 30 8.20 4.76 -0.60
N THR A 31 8.45 3.58 -1.18
CA THR A 31 9.81 3.12 -1.43
C THR A 31 10.41 3.85 -2.64
N GLU A 32 11.72 3.75 -2.81
CA GLU A 32 12.39 4.38 -3.95
C GLU A 32 11.82 3.93 -5.30
N PRO A 33 11.60 2.62 -5.55
CA PRO A 33 10.98 2.19 -6.80
C PRO A 33 9.58 2.74 -7.00
N GLU A 34 8.78 2.82 -5.93
CA GLU A 34 7.43 3.41 -6.03
C GLU A 34 7.49 4.89 -6.40
N ILE A 35 8.39 5.63 -5.77
CA ILE A 35 8.57 7.06 -6.07
C ILE A 35 8.99 7.25 -7.53
N GLU A 36 9.97 6.48 -7.97
CA GLU A 36 10.48 6.58 -9.33
C GLU A 36 9.40 6.34 -10.38
N LEU A 37 8.55 5.32 -10.14
CA LEU A 37 7.52 4.95 -11.10
C LEU A 37 6.28 5.83 -11.05
N TYR A 38 5.91 6.33 -9.88
CA TYR A 38 4.58 6.91 -9.70
C TYR A 38 4.55 8.36 -9.24
N ARG A 39 5.70 9.04 -9.05
CA ARG A 39 5.72 10.40 -8.47
C ARG A 39 4.85 11.40 -9.23
N THR A 40 4.67 11.22 -10.54
CA THR A 40 3.85 12.13 -11.36
C THR A 40 2.44 11.61 -11.59
N LYS A 41 2.04 10.55 -10.88
CA LYS A 41 0.76 9.87 -11.07
C LYS A 41 -0.02 9.84 -9.75
N PRO A 42 -0.72 10.94 -9.39
CA PRO A 42 -1.39 11.03 -8.08
C PRO A 42 -2.41 9.92 -7.83
N SER A 43 -3.14 9.48 -8.85
CA SER A 43 -4.10 8.38 -8.68
C SER A 43 -3.39 7.08 -8.33
N SER A 44 -2.23 6.81 -8.96
CA SER A 44 -1.42 5.62 -8.65
C SER A 44 -0.85 5.69 -7.25
N LEU A 45 -0.37 6.86 -6.83
CA LEU A 45 0.13 7.06 -5.47
C LEU A 45 -0.99 6.89 -4.44
N ALA A 46 -2.17 7.44 -4.72
CA ALA A 46 -3.32 7.31 -3.82
C ALA A 46 -3.78 5.86 -3.69
N ALA A 47 -3.84 5.13 -4.81
CA ALA A 47 -4.22 3.72 -4.79
C ALA A 47 -3.22 2.90 -3.98
N ARG A 48 -1.93 3.20 -4.10
CA ARG A 48 -0.91 2.51 -3.33
C ARG A 48 -0.94 2.88 -1.85
N PHE A 49 -1.25 4.14 -1.54
CA PHE A 49 -1.46 4.55 -0.16
C PHE A 49 -2.59 3.73 0.47
N ALA A 50 -3.74 3.65 -0.21
CA ALA A 50 -4.86 2.84 0.26
C ALA A 50 -4.47 1.36 0.37
N GLY A 51 -3.69 0.86 -0.57
CA GLY A 51 -3.20 -0.52 -0.55
C GLY A 51 -2.33 -0.81 0.66
N LYS A 52 -1.42 0.09 0.98
CA LYS A 52 -0.55 -0.05 2.16
C LYS A 52 -1.38 -0.08 3.45
N GLU A 53 -2.36 0.80 3.56
CA GLU A 53 -3.26 0.84 4.71
C GLU A 53 -4.11 -0.44 4.80
N ALA A 54 -4.61 -0.93 3.66
CA ALA A 54 -5.40 -2.16 3.63
C ALA A 54 -4.57 -3.36 4.10
N VAL A 55 -3.30 -3.44 3.69
CA VAL A 55 -2.40 -4.51 4.12
C VAL A 55 -2.14 -4.42 5.63
N ILE A 56 -1.91 -3.20 6.14
CA ILE A 56 -1.71 -3.01 7.59
C ILE A 56 -2.93 -3.51 8.36
N LYS A 57 -4.13 -3.20 7.89
CA LYS A 57 -5.37 -3.68 8.52
C LYS A 57 -5.48 -5.19 8.46
N ALA A 58 -5.17 -5.78 7.31
CA ALA A 58 -5.23 -7.25 7.16
C ALA A 58 -4.26 -7.96 8.08
N LEU A 59 -3.03 -7.47 8.20
CA LEU A 59 -1.99 -8.07 9.03
C LEU A 59 -2.10 -7.65 10.49
N GLN A 60 -2.91 -6.63 10.79
CA GLN A 60 -3.03 -6.07 12.14
C GLN A 60 -1.67 -5.67 12.72
N THR A 61 -0.80 -5.11 11.86
CA THR A 61 0.51 -4.69 12.31
C THR A 61 0.41 -3.40 13.11
N LYS A 62 1.16 -3.34 14.22
CA LYS A 62 1.31 -2.12 14.98
C LYS A 62 2.74 -1.64 14.85
N GLY A 63 2.91 -0.36 14.55
CA GLY A 63 4.24 0.23 14.45
C GLY A 63 4.96 0.01 13.13
N ALA A 64 4.36 -0.68 12.18
CA ALA A 64 4.91 -0.75 10.82
C ALA A 64 4.62 0.56 10.09
N SER A 65 5.59 1.05 9.32
CA SER A 65 5.38 2.22 8.49
C SER A 65 4.82 1.81 7.13
N LEU A 66 4.16 2.75 6.46
CA LEU A 66 3.59 2.51 5.13
C LEU A 66 4.70 2.13 4.13
N ARG A 67 5.89 2.68 4.30
CA ARG A 67 7.02 2.39 3.43
C ARG A 67 7.46 0.92 3.48
N GLU A 68 7.12 0.19 4.55
CA GLU A 68 7.46 -1.23 4.67
C GLU A 68 6.59 -2.12 3.80
N ILE A 69 5.52 -1.57 3.24
CA ILE A 69 4.63 -2.31 2.34
C ILE A 69 4.82 -1.73 0.95
N GLU A 70 5.55 -2.44 0.10
CA GLU A 70 5.86 -1.99 -1.25
C GLU A 70 4.87 -2.59 -2.24
N ILE A 71 4.26 -1.75 -3.08
CA ILE A 71 3.28 -2.20 -4.07
C ILE A 71 3.73 -1.75 -5.44
N LEU A 72 4.17 -2.70 -6.24
CA LEU A 72 4.59 -2.48 -7.62
C LEU A 72 3.66 -3.25 -8.53
N SER A 73 3.75 -2.98 -9.83
CA SER A 73 2.94 -3.69 -10.82
C SER A 73 3.76 -4.77 -11.49
N GLU A 74 3.14 -5.93 -11.69
CA GLU A 74 3.66 -6.98 -12.55
C GLU A 74 3.61 -6.50 -14.02
N PRO A 75 4.33 -7.16 -14.94
CA PRO A 75 4.26 -6.79 -16.36
C PRO A 75 2.85 -6.79 -16.94
N ASP A 76 1.95 -7.63 -16.40
CA ASP A 76 0.55 -7.68 -16.84
C ASP A 76 -0.34 -6.64 -16.16
N GLY A 77 0.24 -5.77 -15.33
CA GLY A 77 -0.47 -4.70 -14.63
C GLY A 77 -1.01 -5.04 -13.26
N ARG A 78 -0.98 -6.30 -12.85
CA ARG A 78 -1.47 -6.69 -11.53
C ARG A 78 -0.57 -6.14 -10.43
N PRO A 79 -1.13 -5.62 -9.33
CA PRO A 79 -0.31 -5.17 -8.20
C PRO A 79 0.31 -6.35 -7.46
N GLN A 80 1.54 -6.16 -7.03
CA GLN A 80 2.26 -7.15 -6.24
C GLN A 80 2.78 -6.49 -4.98
N VAL A 81 2.57 -7.13 -3.83
CA VAL A 81 2.99 -6.63 -2.53
C VAL A 81 4.28 -7.30 -2.10
N LYS A 82 5.23 -6.49 -1.67
CA LYS A 82 6.44 -6.98 -1.03
C LYS A 82 6.53 -6.35 0.36
N LEU A 83 6.70 -7.19 1.37
CA LEU A 83 6.76 -6.75 2.76
C LEU A 83 8.20 -6.65 3.22
N HIS A 84 8.49 -5.62 4.02
CA HIS A 84 9.82 -5.36 4.56
C HIS A 84 9.74 -5.19 6.08
N SER A 85 10.86 -5.42 6.76
CA SER A 85 11.06 -5.06 8.17
C SER A 85 9.95 -5.57 9.10
N LYS A 86 9.34 -4.71 9.89
CA LYS A 86 8.30 -5.11 10.86
C LYS A 86 7.09 -5.74 10.20
N ALA A 87 6.67 -5.24 9.02
CA ALA A 87 5.55 -5.83 8.30
C ALA A 87 5.85 -7.27 7.88
N LYS A 88 7.08 -7.52 7.42
CA LYS A 88 7.50 -8.87 7.06
C LYS A 88 7.53 -9.79 8.29
N ARG A 89 8.04 -9.32 9.41
CA ARG A 89 8.07 -10.10 10.64
C ARG A 89 6.67 -10.45 11.12
N GLN A 90 5.74 -9.48 11.06
CA GLN A 90 4.36 -9.74 11.45
C GLN A 90 3.71 -10.80 10.56
N ALA A 91 3.96 -10.73 9.25
CA ALA A 91 3.45 -11.72 8.31
C ALA A 91 3.99 -13.11 8.64
N ASP A 92 5.28 -13.20 8.93
CA ASP A 92 5.91 -14.48 9.31
C ASP A 92 5.32 -15.02 10.61
N ASP A 93 5.11 -14.15 11.61
CA ASP A 93 4.52 -14.54 12.89
C ASP A 93 3.08 -15.06 12.74
N LEU A 94 2.33 -14.48 11.81
CA LEU A 94 0.97 -14.94 11.51
C LEU A 94 0.93 -16.24 10.69
N GLY A 95 2.07 -16.64 10.12
CA GLY A 95 2.11 -17.77 9.21
C GLY A 95 1.46 -17.44 7.87
N LEU A 96 1.65 -16.23 7.40
CA LEU A 96 1.07 -15.78 6.13
C LEU A 96 1.60 -16.62 4.98
N ALA A 97 0.70 -17.30 4.27
CA ALA A 97 1.04 -18.14 3.13
C ALA A 97 0.88 -17.37 1.82
N ARG A 98 -0.15 -16.52 1.73
CA ARG A 98 -0.46 -15.77 0.52
C ARG A 98 -1.05 -14.41 0.89
N LEU A 99 -0.75 -13.42 0.07
CA LEU A 99 -1.33 -12.08 0.20
C LEU A 99 -1.63 -11.57 -1.21
N ALA A 100 -2.88 -11.21 -1.43
CA ALA A 100 -3.32 -10.63 -2.68
C ALA A 100 -3.92 -9.26 -2.44
N ILE A 101 -3.81 -8.39 -3.42
CA ILE A 101 -4.35 -7.04 -3.31
C ILE A 101 -5.03 -6.65 -4.62
N SER A 102 -6.07 -5.86 -4.50
CA SER A 102 -6.73 -5.24 -5.65
C SER A 102 -6.83 -3.75 -5.40
N LEU A 103 -6.52 -2.96 -6.42
CA LEU A 103 -6.55 -1.50 -6.36
C LEU A 103 -7.53 -1.00 -7.41
N SER A 104 -8.27 0.05 -7.08
CA SER A 104 -9.16 0.70 -8.02
C SER A 104 -9.24 2.19 -7.71
N HIS A 105 -9.59 2.99 -8.70
CA HIS A 105 -9.81 4.40 -8.45
C HIS A 105 -10.87 4.97 -9.39
N SER A 106 -11.51 6.01 -8.93
CA SER A 106 -12.39 6.85 -9.70
C SER A 106 -11.73 8.22 -9.87
N ARG A 107 -12.49 9.22 -10.24
CA ARG A 107 -11.97 10.58 -10.32
C ARG A 107 -11.51 11.13 -8.97
N LYS A 108 -12.24 10.80 -7.89
CA LYS A 108 -12.04 11.41 -6.57
C LYS A 108 -11.42 10.48 -5.55
N TYR A 109 -11.64 9.17 -5.70
CA TYR A 109 -11.27 8.20 -4.66
C TYR A 109 -10.41 7.09 -5.21
N ALA A 110 -9.50 6.61 -4.37
CA ALA A 110 -8.79 5.36 -4.58
C ALA A 110 -9.20 4.39 -3.48
N ILE A 111 -9.34 3.13 -3.83
CA ILE A 111 -9.75 2.07 -2.91
C ILE A 111 -8.83 0.88 -3.07
N ALA A 112 -8.60 0.18 -1.98
CA ALA A 112 -7.79 -1.03 -2.00
C ALA A 112 -8.45 -2.09 -1.13
N PHE A 113 -8.32 -3.33 -1.58
CA PHE A 113 -8.76 -4.50 -0.86
C PHE A 113 -7.58 -5.47 -0.77
N ALA A 114 -7.26 -5.91 0.46
CA ALA A 114 -6.20 -6.88 0.69
C ALA A 114 -6.80 -8.13 1.31
N ILE A 115 -6.38 -9.29 0.83
CA ILE A 115 -6.78 -10.56 1.39
C ILE A 115 -5.54 -11.43 1.58
N GLY A 116 -5.39 -11.97 2.79
CA GLY A 116 -4.29 -12.86 3.13
C GLY A 116 -4.82 -14.19 3.63
N GLU A 117 -4.01 -15.24 3.44
CA GLU A 117 -4.29 -16.56 3.96
C GLU A 117 -3.18 -16.92 4.93
N ALA A 118 -3.55 -17.17 6.19
CA ALA A 118 -2.62 -17.53 7.25
C ALA A 118 -2.92 -18.92 7.77
N LYS A 119 -1.87 -19.59 8.21
CA LYS A 119 -1.99 -20.94 8.78
C LYS A 119 -2.64 -20.94 10.17
#